data_96ba31fcc681172cb56e0eea19493b0d
#
_entry.id   96ba31fcc681172cb56e0eea19493b0d
#
_cell.length_a   1.000
_cell.length_b   1.000
_cell.length_c   1.000
_cell.angle_alpha   90.00
_cell.angle_beta   90.00
_cell.angle_gamma   90.00
#
_symmetry.space_group_name_H-M   'P 1'
#
loop_
_entity.id
_entity.type
_entity.pdbx_description
1 polymer ?
#
loop_
_entity_poly.entity_id
_entity_poly.type
_entity_poly.pdbx_seq_one_letter_code
_entity_poly.pdbx_strand_id
1 'polypeptide(L)'
;RSIRNDFSCRTCHNGWCIDRSACDAFPRKNRKQNERQVSRMTKPKVAFICVHNSCRSQIAEALGKALASDVFESYSAGTETKPQINQDAVRLMKKLYGIDMEQTQYSKLISDIPEPDIAISMGCNVGCPFIGRPFDDNWGLEDPTGKDDAAFKDVIMQIHQNIIALKNRLQTI
;
A
#
# COMPACT_ATOMS: atom_id res chain seq x y z
N ARG A 1 -6.84 15.98 31.20
CA ARG A 1 -6.16 17.29 31.25
C ARG A 1 -5.60 17.55 29.85
N SER A 2 -6.23 18.48 29.15
CA SER A 2 -5.90 18.92 27.79
C SER A 2 -4.63 19.74 27.82
N ILE A 3 -3.61 19.31 27.08
CA ILE A 3 -2.40 20.11 26.83
C ILE A 3 -2.71 20.92 25.58
N ARG A 4 -3.00 22.21 25.75
CA ARG A 4 -3.10 23.19 24.66
C ARG A 4 -1.68 23.51 24.22
N ASN A 5 -1.35 23.24 22.96
CA ASN A 5 -0.16 23.74 22.29
C ASN A 5 -0.38 25.22 21.94
N ASP A 6 -0.01 26.11 22.89
CA ASP A 6 0.11 27.55 22.63
C ASP A 6 1.46 27.82 21.94
N PHE A 7 1.49 27.76 20.61
CA PHE A 7 2.55 28.37 19.80
C PHE A 7 2.00 29.67 19.20
N SER A 8 1.86 30.67 20.05
CA SER A 8 1.56 32.03 19.62
C SER A 8 2.88 32.77 19.34
N CYS A 9 3.30 32.77 18.09
CA CYS A 9 4.29 33.74 17.64
C CYS A 9 3.62 35.12 17.61
N ARG A 10 4.00 36.02 18.52
CA ARG A 10 3.36 37.35 18.69
C ARG A 10 3.54 38.30 17.50
N THR A 11 4.24 37.89 16.43
CA THR A 11 4.55 38.71 15.24
C THR A 11 3.90 38.25 13.95
N CYS A 12 3.11 37.19 13.97
CA CYS A 12 2.38 36.71 12.77
C CYS A 12 0.90 37.04 12.89
N HIS A 13 0.42 37.98 12.08
CA HIS A 13 -1.00 38.24 11.86
C HIS A 13 -1.35 37.75 10.45
N ASN A 14 -2.37 36.89 10.32
CA ASN A 14 -2.95 36.44 9.06
C ASN A 14 -1.97 35.75 8.06
N GLY A 15 -1.02 34.93 8.54
CA GLY A 15 -0.22 34.07 7.64
C GLY A 15 0.92 34.75 6.88
N TRP A 16 1.22 36.04 7.17
CA TRP A 16 2.34 36.76 6.58
C TRP A 16 3.35 37.17 7.67
N CYS A 17 4.59 36.67 7.58
CA CYS A 17 5.69 37.15 8.39
C CYS A 17 6.23 38.45 7.79
N ILE A 18 6.20 39.54 8.56
CA ILE A 18 6.65 40.88 8.15
C ILE A 18 8.17 41.01 8.19
N ASP A 19 8.88 40.13 8.92
CA ASP A 19 10.34 40.16 9.02
C ASP A 19 10.95 38.76 8.74
N ARG A 20 11.69 38.67 7.64
CA ARG A 20 12.41 37.44 7.23
C ARG A 20 13.59 37.11 8.17
N SER A 21 14.16 38.08 8.88
CA SER A 21 15.31 37.87 9.76
C SER A 21 14.94 37.14 11.05
N ALA A 22 13.68 37.20 11.50
CA ALA A 22 13.21 36.51 12.69
C ALA A 22 12.88 34.99 12.45
N CYS A 23 12.71 34.59 11.20
CA CYS A 23 12.44 33.17 10.86
C CYS A 23 13.68 32.31 10.79
N ASP A 24 14.87 32.90 10.63
CA ASP A 24 16.15 32.14 10.54
C ASP A 24 16.73 31.76 11.90
N ALA A 25 16.16 32.22 13.01
CA ALA A 25 16.64 31.97 14.36
C ALA A 25 16.26 30.60 14.95
N PHE A 26 15.45 29.80 14.24
CA PHE A 26 15.15 28.44 14.70
C PHE A 26 16.28 27.49 14.28
N PRO A 27 16.87 26.75 15.22
CA PRO A 27 17.99 25.85 14.92
C PRO A 27 17.50 24.75 13.93
N ARG A 28 18.17 24.67 12.76
CA ARG A 28 17.89 23.69 11.68
C ARG A 28 17.85 22.23 12.14
N LYS A 29 18.35 21.94 13.36
CA LYS A 29 18.28 20.61 13.98
C LYS A 29 16.86 20.13 14.28
N ASN A 30 15.94 21.02 14.63
CA ASN A 30 14.56 20.62 14.95
C ASN A 30 13.70 20.31 13.71
N ARG A 31 14.05 20.88 12.54
CA ARG A 31 13.31 20.62 11.31
C ARG A 31 13.51 19.18 10.82
N LYS A 32 14.75 18.69 10.81
CA LYS A 32 15.05 17.29 10.42
C LYS A 32 14.52 16.26 11.42
N GLN A 33 14.44 16.61 12.71
CA GLN A 33 13.83 15.72 13.71
C GLN A 33 12.31 15.68 13.58
N ASN A 34 11.69 16.81 13.24
CA ASN A 34 10.24 16.86 13.03
C ASN A 34 9.84 16.16 11.72
N GLU A 35 10.62 16.28 10.65
CA GLU A 35 10.43 15.55 9.40
C GLU A 35 10.57 14.02 9.59
N ARG A 36 11.50 13.56 10.41
CA ARG A 36 11.65 12.14 10.79
C ARG A 36 10.53 11.64 11.69
N GLN A 37 9.94 12.49 12.51
CA GLN A 37 8.86 12.14 13.43
C GLN A 37 7.49 12.13 12.71
N VAL A 38 7.28 13.02 11.74
CA VAL A 38 6.12 13.01 10.87
C VAL A 38 6.14 11.80 9.93
N SER A 39 7.32 11.41 9.42
CA SER A 39 7.49 10.19 8.62
C SER A 39 7.18 8.89 9.39
N ARG A 40 7.26 8.90 10.72
CA ARG A 40 6.87 7.75 11.58
C ARG A 40 5.36 7.64 11.84
N MET A 41 4.57 8.67 11.52
CA MET A 41 3.12 8.68 11.76
C MET A 41 2.29 8.24 10.55
N THR A 42 2.88 8.16 9.35
CA THR A 42 2.19 7.66 8.16
C THR A 42 2.58 6.20 7.91
N LYS A 43 1.58 5.33 7.79
CA LYS A 43 1.81 3.93 7.43
C LYS A 43 2.42 3.87 6.03
N PRO A 44 3.41 2.98 5.78
CA PRO A 44 3.96 2.81 4.43
C PRO A 44 2.87 2.32 3.48
N LYS A 45 2.89 2.82 2.26
CA LYS A 45 2.02 2.41 1.17
C LYS A 45 2.65 1.23 0.44
N VAL A 46 1.98 0.09 0.45
CA VAL A 46 2.42 -1.12 -0.23
C VAL A 46 1.55 -1.34 -1.46
N ALA A 47 2.16 -1.43 -2.63
CA ALA A 47 1.47 -1.73 -3.87
C ALA A 47 1.80 -3.15 -4.37
N PHE A 48 0.76 -3.92 -4.61
CA PHE A 48 0.82 -5.25 -5.21
C PHE A 48 0.55 -5.14 -6.70
N ILE A 49 1.55 -5.48 -7.52
CA ILE A 49 1.53 -5.22 -8.96
C ILE A 49 1.48 -6.53 -9.75
N CYS A 50 0.55 -6.61 -10.70
CA CYS A 50 0.50 -7.65 -11.71
C CYS A 50 0.14 -7.03 -13.07
N VAL A 51 0.01 -7.82 -14.14
CA VAL A 51 -0.29 -7.29 -15.47
C VAL A 51 -1.70 -6.70 -15.53
N HIS A 52 -2.73 -7.50 -15.24
CA HIS A 52 -4.14 -7.12 -15.47
C HIS A 52 -4.88 -6.58 -14.24
N ASN A 53 -4.27 -6.56 -13.08
CA ASN A 53 -4.92 -6.18 -11.81
C ASN A 53 -6.32 -6.81 -11.60
N SER A 54 -6.46 -8.10 -11.89
CA SER A 54 -7.76 -8.77 -11.83
C SER A 54 -7.83 -9.97 -10.89
N CYS A 55 -6.71 -10.56 -10.48
CA CYS A 55 -6.68 -11.76 -9.64
C CYS A 55 -5.70 -11.62 -8.47
N ARG A 56 -4.44 -12.03 -8.62
CA ARG A 56 -3.42 -12.12 -7.55
C ARG A 56 -3.21 -10.82 -6.77
N SER A 57 -3.04 -9.70 -7.46
CA SER A 57 -2.87 -8.40 -6.83
C SER A 57 -4.11 -7.92 -6.08
N GLN A 58 -5.31 -8.25 -6.59
CA GLN A 58 -6.57 -7.94 -5.92
C GLN A 58 -6.73 -8.75 -4.61
N ILE A 59 -6.39 -10.05 -4.65
CA ILE A 59 -6.36 -10.90 -3.46
C ILE A 59 -5.37 -10.35 -2.43
N ALA A 60 -4.18 -9.93 -2.87
CA ALA A 60 -3.16 -9.36 -1.98
C ALA A 60 -3.61 -8.03 -1.34
N GLU A 61 -4.24 -7.13 -2.10
CA GLU A 61 -4.82 -5.90 -1.55
C GLU A 61 -5.91 -6.21 -0.52
N ALA A 62 -6.82 -7.15 -0.81
CA ALA A 62 -7.89 -7.53 0.10
C ALA A 62 -7.36 -8.10 1.42
N LEU A 63 -6.42 -9.04 1.34
CA LEU A 63 -5.79 -9.65 2.52
C LEU A 63 -4.93 -8.64 3.28
N GLY A 64 -4.20 -7.78 2.59
CA GLY A 64 -3.42 -6.71 3.23
C GLY A 64 -4.30 -5.75 4.03
N LYS A 65 -5.44 -5.34 3.48
CA LYS A 65 -6.44 -4.51 4.19
C LYS A 65 -7.04 -5.24 5.39
N ALA A 66 -7.30 -6.53 5.28
CA ALA A 66 -7.91 -7.31 6.36
C ALA A 66 -6.93 -7.67 7.49
N LEU A 67 -5.68 -8.00 7.16
CA LEU A 67 -4.73 -8.60 8.11
C LEU A 67 -3.63 -7.64 8.59
N ALA A 68 -3.34 -6.59 7.83
CA ALA A 68 -2.17 -5.73 8.05
C ALA A 68 -2.47 -4.23 7.97
N SER A 69 -3.74 -3.83 7.98
CA SER A 69 -4.14 -2.41 7.93
C SER A 69 -3.65 -1.58 9.13
N ASP A 70 -3.25 -2.23 10.21
CA ASP A 70 -2.61 -1.60 11.37
C ASP A 70 -1.15 -1.18 11.08
N VAL A 71 -0.47 -1.83 10.12
CA VAL A 71 0.95 -1.64 9.83
C VAL A 71 1.20 -0.87 8.53
N PHE A 72 0.47 -1.20 7.46
CA PHE A 72 0.64 -0.56 6.15
C PHE A 72 -0.69 -0.33 5.41
N GLU A 73 -0.67 0.57 4.45
CA GLU A 73 -1.78 0.78 3.52
C GLU A 73 -1.58 -0.09 2.28
N SER A 74 -2.61 -0.85 1.91
CA SER A 74 -2.57 -1.81 0.79
C SER A 74 -3.23 -1.24 -0.45
N TYR A 75 -2.50 -1.28 -1.56
CA TYR A 75 -2.96 -0.92 -2.89
C TYR A 75 -2.66 -2.04 -3.87
N SER A 76 -3.42 -2.13 -4.95
CA SER A 76 -3.11 -2.99 -6.08
C SER A 76 -3.22 -2.24 -7.39
N ALA A 77 -2.40 -2.60 -8.36
CA ALA A 77 -2.44 -2.02 -9.69
C ALA A 77 -1.93 -2.98 -10.77
N GLY A 78 -2.17 -2.63 -12.02
CA GLY A 78 -1.65 -3.32 -13.18
C GLY A 78 -1.15 -2.36 -14.26
N THR A 79 -0.50 -2.91 -15.27
CA THR A 79 -0.18 -2.19 -16.51
C THR A 79 -1.39 -2.11 -17.43
N GLU A 80 -2.30 -3.07 -17.27
CA GLU A 80 -3.56 -3.15 -17.99
C GLU A 80 -4.70 -3.35 -16.99
N THR A 81 -5.91 -2.98 -17.37
CA THR A 81 -7.11 -3.20 -16.58
C THR A 81 -8.02 -4.22 -17.26
N LYS A 82 -8.79 -4.96 -16.46
CA LYS A 82 -9.92 -5.77 -16.93
C LYS A 82 -11.23 -5.16 -16.45
N PRO A 83 -12.33 -5.34 -17.19
CA PRO A 83 -13.64 -4.80 -16.80
C PRO A 83 -14.13 -5.32 -15.46
N GLN A 84 -13.70 -6.54 -15.08
CA GLN A 84 -14.13 -7.20 -13.84
C GLN A 84 -12.96 -7.91 -13.17
N ILE A 85 -13.01 -7.99 -11.84
CA ILE A 85 -12.15 -8.86 -11.05
C ILE A 85 -12.49 -10.32 -11.38
N ASN A 86 -11.52 -11.21 -11.23
CA ASN A 86 -11.71 -12.63 -11.43
C ASN A 86 -12.77 -13.19 -10.47
N GLN A 87 -13.85 -13.76 -11.00
CA GLN A 87 -15.01 -14.17 -10.23
C GLN A 87 -14.72 -15.38 -9.31
N ASP A 88 -13.80 -16.25 -9.68
CA ASP A 88 -13.36 -17.35 -8.80
C ASP A 88 -12.58 -16.80 -7.59
N ALA A 89 -11.76 -15.78 -7.81
CA ALA A 89 -11.08 -15.08 -6.71
C ALA A 89 -12.11 -14.43 -5.76
N VAL A 90 -13.11 -13.71 -6.29
CA VAL A 90 -14.18 -13.09 -5.49
C VAL A 90 -14.92 -14.13 -4.67
N ARG A 91 -15.37 -15.20 -5.33
CA ARG A 91 -16.12 -16.30 -4.71
C ARG A 91 -15.32 -16.97 -3.57
N LEU A 92 -14.06 -17.28 -3.81
CA LEU A 92 -13.22 -17.96 -2.82
C LEU A 92 -12.80 -17.04 -1.67
N MET A 93 -12.50 -15.78 -1.94
CA MET A 93 -12.21 -14.80 -0.89
C MET A 93 -13.42 -14.58 0.02
N LYS A 94 -14.61 -14.51 -0.55
CA LYS A 94 -15.85 -14.42 0.25
C LYS A 94 -16.07 -15.68 1.07
N LYS A 95 -15.82 -16.88 0.51
CA LYS A 95 -15.98 -18.16 1.20
C LYS A 95 -14.97 -18.38 2.32
N LEU A 96 -13.69 -18.03 2.11
CA LEU A 96 -12.59 -18.33 3.03
C LEU A 96 -12.39 -17.25 4.10
N TYR A 97 -12.60 -15.99 3.74
CA TYR A 97 -12.30 -14.84 4.61
C TYR A 97 -13.49 -13.93 4.87
N GLY A 98 -14.64 -14.19 4.25
CA GLY A 98 -15.82 -13.31 4.35
C GLY A 98 -15.64 -11.96 3.64
N ILE A 99 -14.61 -11.81 2.80
CA ILE A 99 -14.27 -10.56 2.12
C ILE A 99 -14.97 -10.53 0.75
N ASP A 100 -15.86 -9.56 0.56
CA ASP A 100 -16.49 -9.28 -0.72
C ASP A 100 -15.67 -8.23 -1.48
N MET A 101 -14.82 -8.70 -2.39
CA MET A 101 -13.90 -7.83 -3.13
C MET A 101 -14.62 -6.92 -4.12
N GLU A 102 -15.80 -7.30 -4.66
CA GLU A 102 -16.52 -6.46 -5.61
C GLU A 102 -17.08 -5.18 -5.02
N GLN A 103 -17.34 -5.16 -3.71
CA GLN A 103 -17.82 -3.96 -3.03
C GLN A 103 -16.72 -2.92 -2.76
N THR A 104 -15.46 -3.35 -2.71
CA THR A 104 -14.36 -2.50 -2.21
C THR A 104 -13.22 -2.31 -3.18
N GLN A 105 -13.20 -3.08 -4.28
CA GLN A 105 -12.08 -3.13 -5.19
C GLN A 105 -12.53 -3.14 -6.65
N TYR A 106 -11.66 -2.64 -7.51
CA TYR A 106 -11.80 -2.67 -8.96
C TYR A 106 -10.41 -2.70 -9.59
N SER A 107 -10.33 -3.05 -10.88
CA SER A 107 -9.07 -3.07 -11.62
C SER A 107 -8.57 -1.66 -11.87
N LYS A 108 -7.31 -1.37 -11.52
CA LYS A 108 -6.68 -0.04 -11.51
C LYS A 108 -5.35 -0.07 -12.27
N LEU A 109 -5.01 1.02 -12.94
CA LEU A 109 -3.67 1.25 -13.47
C LEU A 109 -2.71 1.71 -12.36
N ILE A 110 -1.41 1.61 -12.65
CA ILE A 110 -0.36 2.11 -11.74
C ILE A 110 -0.49 3.62 -11.52
N SER A 111 -0.96 4.36 -12.53
CA SER A 111 -1.23 5.80 -12.45
C SER A 111 -2.37 6.19 -11.52
N ASP A 112 -3.27 5.25 -11.21
CA ASP A 112 -4.49 5.50 -10.44
C ASP A 112 -4.30 5.29 -8.93
N ILE A 113 -3.13 4.82 -8.52
CA ILE A 113 -2.77 4.62 -7.11
C ILE A 113 -1.75 5.67 -6.65
N PRO A 114 -1.71 5.98 -5.35
CA PRO A 114 -0.66 6.83 -4.79
C PRO A 114 0.71 6.19 -5.02
N GLU A 115 1.75 7.03 -5.15
CA GLU A 115 3.12 6.53 -5.24
C GLU A 115 3.43 5.62 -4.03
N PRO A 116 3.80 4.35 -4.27
CA PRO A 116 4.02 3.39 -3.20
C PRO A 116 5.44 3.53 -2.61
N ASP A 117 5.54 3.37 -1.31
CA ASP A 117 6.83 3.24 -0.61
C ASP A 117 7.47 1.86 -0.90
N ILE A 118 6.61 0.83 -1.03
CA ILE A 118 7.03 -0.54 -1.32
C ILE A 118 6.20 -1.08 -2.50
N ALA A 119 6.85 -1.57 -3.54
CA ALA A 119 6.22 -2.16 -4.70
C ALA A 119 6.59 -3.65 -4.82
N ILE A 120 5.58 -4.51 -4.83
CA ILE A 120 5.75 -5.97 -4.85
C ILE A 120 5.15 -6.54 -6.13
N SER A 121 5.96 -7.28 -6.89
CA SER A 121 5.49 -8.03 -8.05
C SER A 121 4.84 -9.34 -7.61
N MET A 122 3.71 -9.68 -8.24
CA MET A 122 3.00 -10.96 -7.96
C MET A 122 3.58 -12.15 -8.73
N GLY A 123 4.66 -11.97 -9.47
CA GLY A 123 5.19 -12.97 -10.38
C GLY A 123 4.56 -12.83 -11.77
N CYS A 124 5.35 -12.35 -12.72
CA CYS A 124 4.97 -12.25 -14.11
C CYS A 124 5.85 -13.22 -14.90
N ASN A 125 5.25 -14.27 -15.47
CA ASN A 125 5.97 -15.21 -16.32
C ASN A 125 6.42 -14.60 -17.66
N VAL A 126 5.88 -13.44 -18.01
CA VAL A 126 6.20 -12.72 -19.25
C VAL A 126 6.30 -11.23 -18.94
N GLY A 127 7.50 -10.75 -18.69
CA GLY A 127 7.83 -9.33 -18.54
C GLY A 127 7.17 -8.67 -17.33
N CYS A 128 7.92 -8.45 -16.25
CA CYS A 128 7.45 -7.59 -15.17
C CYS A 128 7.14 -6.20 -15.70
N PRO A 129 5.99 -5.61 -15.37
CA PRO A 129 5.68 -4.24 -15.76
C PRO A 129 6.72 -3.28 -15.19
N PHE A 130 7.24 -2.39 -16.02
CA PHE A 130 8.14 -1.34 -15.57
C PHE A 130 7.32 -0.25 -14.86
N ILE A 131 7.59 -0.01 -13.58
CA ILE A 131 6.91 0.99 -12.73
C ILE A 131 7.73 2.27 -12.53
N GLY A 132 8.77 2.50 -13.34
CA GLY A 132 9.69 3.63 -13.19
C GLY A 132 10.84 3.37 -12.22
N ARG A 133 10.78 2.29 -11.45
CA ARG A 133 11.83 1.83 -10.51
C ARG A 133 11.82 0.30 -10.40
N PRO A 134 12.89 -0.32 -9.85
CA PRO A 134 12.87 -1.74 -9.51
C PRO A 134 11.79 -2.07 -8.47
N PHE A 135 11.28 -3.30 -8.51
CA PHE A 135 10.43 -3.83 -7.44
C PHE A 135 11.27 -4.10 -6.19
N ASP A 136 10.68 -3.85 -5.02
CA ASP A 136 11.32 -4.13 -3.73
C ASP A 136 11.27 -5.61 -3.38
N ASP A 137 10.28 -6.35 -3.94
CA ASP A 137 10.11 -7.78 -3.74
C ASP A 137 9.37 -8.42 -4.93
N ASN A 138 9.53 -9.73 -5.12
CA ASN A 138 8.81 -10.52 -6.12
C ASN A 138 8.32 -11.83 -5.48
N TRP A 139 7.01 -11.99 -5.39
CA TRP A 139 6.44 -13.18 -4.76
C TRP A 139 6.36 -14.40 -5.67
N GLY A 140 6.60 -14.28 -6.95
CA GLY A 140 6.73 -15.39 -7.89
C GLY A 140 5.52 -16.32 -7.96
N LEU A 141 4.30 -15.80 -7.73
CA LEU A 141 3.08 -16.60 -7.65
C LEU A 141 2.63 -17.05 -9.04
N GLU A 142 2.22 -18.30 -9.14
CA GLU A 142 1.57 -18.80 -10.35
C GLU A 142 0.21 -18.14 -10.57
N ASP A 143 -0.20 -18.02 -11.85
CA ASP A 143 -1.54 -17.53 -12.18
C ASP A 143 -2.57 -18.66 -12.05
N PRO A 144 -3.53 -18.57 -11.13
CA PRO A 144 -4.56 -19.57 -10.96
C PRO A 144 -5.72 -19.44 -11.97
N THR A 145 -5.74 -18.40 -12.79
CA THR A 145 -6.84 -18.12 -13.72
C THR A 145 -7.03 -19.30 -14.69
N GLY A 146 -8.26 -19.85 -14.71
CA GLY A 146 -8.61 -21.03 -15.53
C GLY A 146 -8.19 -22.37 -14.93
N LYS A 147 -7.62 -22.40 -13.73
CA LYS A 147 -7.35 -23.62 -12.96
C LYS A 147 -8.50 -23.92 -11.99
N ASP A 148 -8.39 -25.02 -11.26
CA ASP A 148 -9.36 -25.47 -10.28
C ASP A 148 -9.34 -24.65 -8.96
N ASP A 149 -10.33 -24.89 -8.10
CA ASP A 149 -10.44 -24.26 -6.79
C ASP A 149 -9.24 -24.58 -5.88
N ALA A 150 -8.56 -25.71 -6.07
CA ALA A 150 -7.41 -26.09 -5.28
C ALA A 150 -6.24 -25.16 -5.58
N ALA A 151 -5.91 -24.94 -6.86
CA ALA A 151 -4.86 -24.01 -7.28
C ALA A 151 -5.13 -22.59 -6.81
N PHE A 152 -6.39 -22.12 -6.86
CA PHE A 152 -6.74 -20.82 -6.30
C PHE A 152 -6.50 -20.74 -4.79
N LYS A 153 -6.90 -21.78 -4.04
CA LYS A 153 -6.68 -21.82 -2.59
C LYS A 153 -5.20 -21.80 -2.23
N ASP A 154 -4.37 -22.53 -2.97
CA ASP A 154 -2.93 -22.55 -2.74
C ASP A 154 -2.31 -21.17 -2.95
N VAL A 155 -2.70 -20.47 -4.01
CA VAL A 155 -2.24 -19.09 -4.26
C VAL A 155 -2.73 -18.13 -3.17
N ILE A 156 -3.99 -18.24 -2.76
CA ILE A 156 -4.55 -17.42 -1.66
C ILE A 156 -3.77 -17.67 -0.36
N MET A 157 -3.46 -18.91 -0.03
CA MET A 157 -2.68 -19.27 1.16
C MET A 157 -1.25 -18.75 1.10
N GLN A 158 -0.59 -18.81 -0.07
CA GLN A 158 0.74 -18.25 -0.27
C GLN A 158 0.72 -16.71 -0.08
N ILE A 159 -0.28 -16.02 -0.66
CA ILE A 159 -0.45 -14.58 -0.47
C ILE A 159 -0.68 -14.25 1.01
N HIS A 160 -1.52 -15.01 1.71
CA HIS A 160 -1.76 -14.83 3.14
C HIS A 160 -0.44 -14.91 3.94
N GLN A 161 0.36 -15.95 3.72
CA GLN A 161 1.64 -16.13 4.41
C GLN A 161 2.61 -14.98 4.11
N ASN A 162 2.68 -14.56 2.87
CA ASN A 162 3.53 -13.44 2.44
C ASN A 162 3.10 -12.10 3.07
N ILE A 163 1.79 -11.85 3.19
CA ILE A 163 1.25 -10.67 3.89
C ILE A 163 1.65 -10.67 5.37
N ILE A 164 1.54 -11.81 6.05
CA ILE A 164 1.93 -11.92 7.46
C ILE A 164 3.44 -11.72 7.62
N ALA A 165 4.24 -12.31 6.74
CA ALA A 165 5.70 -12.12 6.74
C ALA A 165 6.09 -10.65 6.51
N LEU A 166 5.43 -9.99 5.55
CA LEU A 166 5.62 -8.57 5.27
C LEU A 166 5.23 -7.70 6.48
N LYS A 167 4.07 -7.98 7.09
CA LYS A 167 3.61 -7.30 8.30
C LYS A 167 4.66 -7.37 9.41
N ASN A 168 5.15 -8.58 9.72
CA ASN A 168 6.15 -8.78 10.76
C ASN A 168 7.47 -8.04 10.44
N ARG A 169 7.92 -8.08 9.18
CA ARG A 169 9.11 -7.35 8.73
C ARG A 169 8.98 -5.85 8.94
N LEU A 170 7.82 -5.26 8.64
CA LEU A 170 7.58 -3.82 8.77
C LEU A 170 7.35 -3.36 10.22
N GLN A 171 6.93 -4.24 11.11
CA GLN A 171 6.80 -3.95 12.54
C GLN A 171 8.15 -3.92 13.27
N THR A 172 9.17 -4.56 12.71
CA THR A 172 10.50 -4.70 13.35
C THR A 172 11.44 -3.54 13.00
N ILE A 173 11.05 -2.67 12.06
CA ILE A 173 11.80 -1.47 11.64
C ILE A 173 11.36 -0.25 12.46
#